data_fde2dce74c9f597d6742802d17e18942
#
_entry.id   fde2dce74c9f597d6742802d17e18942
#
_cell.length_a   1.000
_cell.length_b   1.000
_cell.length_c   1.000
_cell.angle_alpha   90.00
_cell.angle_beta   90.00
_cell.angle_gamma   90.00
#
_symmetry.space_group_name_H-M   'P 1'
#
loop_
_entity.id
_entity.type
_entity.pdbx_description
1 polymer ?
#
loop_
_entity_poly.entity_id
_entity_poly.type
_entity_poly.pdbx_seq_one_letter_code
_entity_poly.pdbx_strand_id
1 'polypeptide(L)'
;LQVQAHTFTITSEGLLAWYLRQQSRVSGDEACVLVDIEDGRFEVVVLYQDKFIFSRSFSLSSDENAHRRKEKIVEDIKVSLESYRKQEVYLPVKDMILVGEMNQIADLVPLCSQEFSITPRILHHLDAIDVQKEALHSSSGEMVSFAAGCGCLLSATPAHINLIPPPVQQRFLYLEKKRELFKTLSLTAFAVMVCLGAVSFNFYNKK
;
A
#
# COMPACT_ATOMS: atom_id res chain seq x y z
N LEU A 1 3.26 10.03 -20.51
CA LEU A 1 2.20 9.90 -19.49
C LEU A 1 2.58 10.78 -18.30
N GLN A 2 1.84 11.88 -18.06
CA GLN A 2 1.97 12.64 -16.80
C GLN A 2 1.11 11.92 -15.77
N VAL A 3 1.74 11.21 -14.85
CA VAL A 3 1.07 10.62 -13.69
C VAL A 3 0.93 11.72 -12.65
N GLN A 4 -0.31 12.07 -12.30
CA GLN A 4 -0.59 12.99 -11.21
C GLN A 4 -0.83 12.17 -9.95
N ALA A 5 0.00 12.36 -8.94
CA ALA A 5 -0.21 11.74 -7.64
C ALA A 5 -1.31 12.49 -6.88
N HIS A 6 -2.41 11.80 -6.58
CA HIS A 6 -3.56 12.36 -5.86
C HIS A 6 -3.46 12.18 -4.34
N THR A 7 -2.61 11.27 -3.89
CA THR A 7 -2.42 10.95 -2.47
C THR A 7 -0.98 10.55 -2.22
N PHE A 8 -0.40 11.05 -1.15
CA PHE A 8 0.83 10.54 -0.56
C PHE A 8 0.50 9.98 0.80
N THR A 9 0.78 8.71 0.99
CA THR A 9 0.53 8.01 2.24
C THR A 9 1.80 7.36 2.78
N ILE A 10 1.73 6.82 4.00
CA ILE A 10 2.82 6.08 4.61
C ILE A 10 2.77 4.61 4.20
N THR A 11 3.93 3.96 4.18
CA THR A 11 4.08 2.54 3.80
C THR A 11 3.17 1.63 4.63
N SER A 12 3.05 1.89 5.94
CA SER A 12 2.21 1.11 6.86
C SER A 12 0.73 1.05 6.46
N GLU A 13 0.18 2.13 5.87
CA GLU A 13 -1.20 2.10 5.33
C GLU A 13 -1.32 1.21 4.10
N GLY A 14 -0.32 1.24 3.23
CA GLY A 14 -0.26 0.34 2.09
C GLY A 14 -0.19 -1.11 2.52
N LEU A 15 0.66 -1.42 3.50
CA LEU A 15 0.79 -2.76 4.06
C LEU A 15 -0.50 -3.24 4.73
N LEU A 16 -1.19 -2.37 5.47
CA LEU A 16 -2.50 -2.68 6.05
C LEU A 16 -3.52 -3.00 4.95
N ALA A 17 -3.62 -2.15 3.93
CA ALA A 17 -4.56 -2.35 2.83
C ALA A 17 -4.29 -3.65 2.05
N TRP A 18 -3.01 -3.98 1.83
CA TRP A 18 -2.57 -5.23 1.23
C TRP A 18 -2.96 -6.43 2.11
N TYR A 19 -2.67 -6.37 3.40
CA TYR A 19 -2.99 -7.42 4.37
C TYR A 19 -4.49 -7.71 4.46
N LEU A 20 -5.31 -6.68 4.53
CA LEU A 20 -6.77 -6.82 4.57
C LEU A 20 -7.36 -7.51 3.33
N ARG A 21 -6.67 -7.40 2.20
CA ARG A 21 -7.04 -8.12 0.98
C ARG A 21 -6.67 -9.60 1.00
N GLN A 22 -5.53 -9.93 1.64
CA GLN A 22 -5.06 -11.31 1.75
C GLN A 22 -5.90 -12.14 2.70
N GLN A 23 -6.44 -11.53 3.73
CA GLN A 23 -7.07 -12.23 4.83
C GLN A 23 -8.54 -11.88 4.98
N SER A 24 -9.37 -12.91 5.06
CA SER A 24 -10.64 -12.83 5.76
C SER A 24 -10.34 -12.49 7.23
N ARG A 25 -10.40 -11.21 7.57
CA ARG A 25 -10.34 -10.57 8.90
C ARG A 25 -9.68 -11.39 10.00
N VAL A 26 -8.62 -10.84 10.58
CA VAL A 26 -8.10 -11.32 11.87
C VAL A 26 -9.26 -11.27 12.86
N SER A 27 -9.78 -12.42 13.20
CA SER A 27 -10.87 -12.52 14.16
C SER A 27 -10.25 -12.73 15.53
N GLY A 28 -10.36 -11.74 16.41
CA GLY A 28 -9.95 -11.85 17.79
C GLY A 28 -9.47 -10.53 18.40
N ASP A 29 -9.34 -10.52 19.71
CA ASP A 29 -8.76 -9.41 20.49
C ASP A 29 -7.22 -9.50 20.55
N GLU A 30 -6.60 -9.94 19.45
CA GLU A 30 -5.17 -10.20 19.38
C GLU A 30 -4.53 -9.38 18.26
N ALA A 31 -3.31 -8.89 18.52
CA ALA A 31 -2.54 -8.17 17.51
C ALA A 31 -1.72 -9.13 16.64
N CYS A 32 -1.55 -8.77 15.38
CA CYS A 32 -0.67 -9.44 14.41
C CYS A 32 0.51 -8.52 14.09
N VAL A 33 1.72 -9.08 14.05
CA VAL A 33 2.90 -8.37 13.54
C VAL A 33 3.13 -8.73 12.09
N LEU A 34 3.19 -7.73 11.24
CA LEU A 34 3.58 -7.85 9.85
C LEU A 34 4.97 -7.23 9.66
N VAL A 35 5.88 -7.99 9.11
CA VAL A 35 7.24 -7.54 8.79
C VAL A 35 7.42 -7.60 7.28
N ASP A 36 7.55 -6.44 6.65
CA ASP A 36 7.80 -6.30 5.22
C ASP A 36 9.29 -6.07 4.99
N ILE A 37 9.93 -7.00 4.27
CA ILE A 37 11.39 -7.02 4.10
C ILE A 37 11.71 -6.75 2.64
N GLU A 38 12.44 -5.65 2.43
CA GLU A 38 12.95 -5.23 1.13
C GLU A 38 14.49 -5.20 1.13
N ASP A 39 15.07 -5.06 -0.05
CA ASP A 39 16.50 -4.78 -0.11
C ASP A 39 16.82 -3.38 0.42
N GLY A 40 17.71 -3.32 1.41
CA GLY A 40 18.12 -2.07 2.05
C GLY A 40 17.19 -1.54 3.14
N ARG A 41 15.99 -2.10 3.35
CA ARG A 41 15.09 -1.68 4.45
C ARG A 41 14.10 -2.78 4.83
N PHE A 42 13.54 -2.67 6.02
CA PHE A 42 12.37 -3.44 6.41
C PHE A 42 11.45 -2.61 7.33
N GLU A 43 10.20 -2.97 7.38
CA GLU A 43 9.21 -2.30 8.20
C GLU A 43 8.48 -3.31 9.09
N VAL A 44 8.34 -2.97 10.37
CA VAL A 44 7.59 -3.73 11.36
C VAL A 44 6.29 -2.98 11.64
N VAL A 45 5.16 -3.61 11.36
CA VAL A 45 3.84 -3.03 11.58
C VAL A 45 3.04 -3.93 12.51
N VAL A 46 2.47 -3.38 13.57
CA VAL A 46 1.53 -4.10 14.44
C VAL A 46 0.13 -3.74 14.03
N LEU A 47 -0.63 -4.76 13.65
CA LEU A 47 -1.99 -4.66 13.16
C LEU A 47 -2.96 -5.19 14.22
N TYR A 48 -4.10 -4.52 14.36
CA TYR A 48 -5.22 -4.97 15.17
C TYR A 48 -6.52 -4.68 14.42
N GLN A 49 -7.27 -5.71 14.13
CA GLN A 49 -8.47 -5.62 13.30
C GLN A 49 -8.16 -4.97 11.92
N ASP A 50 -8.72 -3.80 11.64
CA ASP A 50 -8.57 -3.04 10.40
C ASP A 50 -7.66 -1.81 10.55
N LYS A 51 -6.80 -1.78 11.59
CA LYS A 51 -5.93 -0.64 11.91
C LYS A 51 -4.50 -1.09 12.15
N PHE A 52 -3.56 -0.25 11.75
CA PHE A 52 -2.21 -0.35 12.30
C PHE A 52 -2.13 0.50 13.57
N ILE A 53 -1.55 -0.07 14.62
CA ILE A 53 -1.44 0.57 15.94
C ILE A 53 0.00 0.93 16.29
N PHE A 54 0.96 0.36 15.56
CA PHE A 54 2.38 0.66 15.71
C PHE A 54 3.08 0.40 14.38
N SER A 55 4.03 1.25 14.01
CA SER A 55 4.94 0.96 12.91
C SER A 55 6.35 1.49 13.18
N ARG A 56 7.34 0.79 12.65
CA ARG A 56 8.74 1.20 12.72
C ARG A 56 9.50 0.69 11.51
N SER A 57 10.23 1.58 10.87
CA SER A 57 11.07 1.26 9.71
C SER A 57 12.54 1.24 10.08
N PHE A 58 13.30 0.36 9.45
CA PHE A 58 14.73 0.19 9.63
C PHE A 58 15.44 0.17 8.29
N SER A 59 16.66 0.70 8.27
CA SER A 59 17.56 0.59 7.12
C SER A 59 18.49 -0.60 7.31
N LEU A 60 18.69 -1.36 6.25
CA LEU A 60 19.66 -2.45 6.18
C LEU A 60 20.85 -1.99 5.35
N SER A 61 22.05 -2.25 5.85
CA SER A 61 23.27 -1.97 5.10
C SER A 61 23.52 -3.06 4.06
N SER A 62 23.84 -2.66 2.83
CA SER A 62 24.23 -3.59 1.75
C SER A 62 25.57 -4.28 2.02
N ASP A 63 26.43 -3.69 2.86
CA ASP A 63 27.77 -4.20 3.15
C ASP A 63 27.79 -5.28 4.23
N GLU A 64 26.64 -5.57 4.86
CA GLU A 64 26.56 -6.60 5.90
C GLU A 64 26.49 -8.01 5.28
N ASN A 65 27.23 -8.93 5.92
CA ASN A 65 27.13 -10.36 5.61
C ASN A 65 25.67 -10.83 5.81
N ALA A 66 25.18 -11.69 4.90
CA ALA A 66 23.79 -12.18 4.91
C ALA A 66 23.35 -12.77 6.28
N HIS A 67 24.25 -13.45 6.99
CA HIS A 67 23.95 -14.00 8.32
C HIS A 67 23.74 -12.89 9.35
N ARG A 68 24.64 -11.93 9.41
CA ARG A 68 24.55 -10.79 10.34
C ARG A 68 23.34 -9.93 10.05
N ARG A 69 22.98 -9.78 8.77
CA ARG A 69 21.76 -9.07 8.36
C ARG A 69 20.49 -9.73 8.92
N LYS A 70 20.41 -11.06 8.90
CA LYS A 70 19.27 -11.80 9.48
C LYS A 70 19.18 -11.65 10.99
N GLU A 71 20.29 -11.77 11.70
CA GLU A 71 20.36 -11.57 13.14
C GLU A 71 19.91 -10.16 13.52
N LYS A 72 20.38 -9.15 12.80
CA LYS A 72 19.98 -7.76 13.00
C LYS A 72 18.49 -7.53 12.77
N ILE A 73 17.90 -8.14 11.74
CA ILE A 73 16.45 -8.06 11.50
C ILE A 73 15.68 -8.59 12.73
N VAL A 74 16.07 -9.75 13.25
CA VAL A 74 15.41 -10.34 14.42
C VAL A 74 15.58 -9.47 15.66
N GLU A 75 16.78 -8.92 15.89
CA GLU A 75 17.05 -8.00 17.00
C GLU A 75 16.21 -6.73 16.91
N ASP A 76 16.15 -6.12 15.73
CA ASP A 76 15.36 -4.90 15.50
C ASP A 76 13.85 -5.14 15.62
N ILE A 77 13.36 -6.33 15.21
CA ILE A 77 11.98 -6.75 15.47
C ILE A 77 11.74 -6.83 16.99
N LYS A 78 12.66 -7.43 17.75
CA LYS A 78 12.59 -7.54 19.21
C LYS A 78 12.50 -6.16 19.85
N VAL A 79 13.40 -5.25 19.48
CA VAL A 79 13.40 -3.85 19.98
C VAL A 79 12.07 -3.16 19.63
N SER A 80 11.51 -3.43 18.45
CA SER A 80 10.22 -2.87 18.05
C SER A 80 9.08 -3.38 18.92
N LEU A 81 9.03 -4.68 19.17
CA LEU A 81 8.01 -5.29 20.02
C LEU A 81 8.13 -4.87 21.49
N GLU A 82 9.36 -4.68 22.00
CA GLU A 82 9.58 -4.12 23.33
C GLU A 82 9.11 -2.66 23.43
N SER A 83 9.32 -1.87 22.37
CA SER A 83 8.82 -0.51 22.29
C SER A 83 7.30 -0.47 22.21
N TYR A 84 6.69 -1.39 21.47
CA TYR A 84 5.25 -1.54 21.40
C TYR A 84 4.63 -1.94 22.75
N ARG A 85 5.26 -2.85 23.50
CA ARG A 85 4.82 -3.26 24.84
C ARG A 85 4.75 -2.11 25.86
N LYS A 86 5.51 -1.03 25.64
CA LYS A 86 5.52 0.15 26.52
C LYS A 86 4.44 1.18 26.15
N GLN A 87 3.65 0.93 25.13
CA GLN A 87 2.57 1.84 24.74
C GLN A 87 1.38 1.74 25.69
N GLU A 88 0.62 2.83 25.81
CA GLU A 88 -0.59 2.86 26.65
C GLU A 88 -1.62 1.81 26.21
N VAL A 89 -1.72 1.58 24.91
CA VAL A 89 -2.58 0.55 24.33
C VAL A 89 -1.69 -0.60 23.88
N TYR A 90 -1.56 -1.61 24.72
CA TYR A 90 -0.85 -2.85 24.42
C TYR A 90 -1.84 -4.00 24.25
N LEU A 91 -1.77 -4.67 23.12
CA LEU A 91 -2.50 -5.90 22.83
C LEU A 91 -1.49 -7.04 22.62
N PRO A 92 -1.72 -8.22 23.17
CA PRO A 92 -0.80 -9.33 23.01
C PRO A 92 -0.69 -9.74 21.53
N VAL A 93 0.55 -9.84 21.06
CA VAL A 93 0.85 -10.32 19.70
C VAL A 93 0.84 -11.84 19.73
N LYS A 94 0.05 -12.47 18.88
CA LYS A 94 -0.01 -13.93 18.75
C LYS A 94 0.25 -14.45 17.35
N ASP A 95 0.23 -13.58 16.36
CA ASP A 95 0.50 -13.95 14.98
C ASP A 95 1.63 -13.06 14.41
N MET A 96 2.47 -13.65 13.58
CA MET A 96 3.56 -12.95 12.89
C MET A 96 3.55 -13.34 11.43
N ILE A 97 3.65 -12.34 10.56
CA ILE A 97 3.66 -12.50 9.12
C ILE A 97 4.94 -11.87 8.58
N LEU A 98 5.68 -12.63 7.81
CA LEU A 98 6.82 -12.15 7.04
C LEU A 98 6.40 -11.99 5.59
N VAL A 99 6.68 -10.83 5.01
CA VAL A 99 6.39 -10.49 3.62
C VAL A 99 7.71 -10.10 2.93
N GLY A 100 7.86 -10.46 1.67
CA GLY A 100 9.05 -10.17 0.89
C GLY A 100 9.38 -11.30 -0.07
N GLU A 101 10.63 -11.39 -0.49
CA GLU A 101 11.10 -12.49 -1.33
C GLU A 101 11.33 -13.78 -0.54
N MET A 102 10.74 -14.88 -1.04
CA MET A 102 10.73 -16.18 -0.37
C MET A 102 12.13 -16.66 0.04
N ASN A 103 13.12 -16.48 -0.83
CA ASN A 103 14.50 -16.94 -0.61
C ASN A 103 15.20 -16.26 0.59
N GLN A 104 14.72 -15.10 1.01
CA GLN A 104 15.32 -14.34 2.10
C GLN A 104 14.59 -14.51 3.41
N ILE A 105 13.25 -14.55 3.36
CA ILE A 105 12.41 -14.64 4.53
C ILE A 105 12.32 -16.07 5.07
N ALA A 106 12.51 -17.09 4.23
CA ALA A 106 12.47 -18.49 4.67
C ALA A 106 13.45 -18.79 5.82
N ASP A 107 14.66 -18.25 5.74
CA ASP A 107 15.68 -18.45 6.78
C ASP A 107 15.43 -17.65 8.07
N LEU A 108 14.54 -16.63 8.02
CA LEU A 108 14.15 -15.87 9.20
C LEU A 108 13.10 -16.60 10.05
N VAL A 109 12.32 -17.50 9.45
CA VAL A 109 11.27 -18.24 10.17
C VAL A 109 11.80 -18.98 11.39
N PRO A 110 12.86 -19.81 11.30
CA PRO A 110 13.38 -20.50 12.47
C PRO A 110 13.93 -19.53 13.54
N LEU A 111 14.59 -18.46 13.12
CA LEU A 111 15.15 -17.47 14.04
C LEU A 111 14.04 -16.72 14.80
N CYS A 112 13.02 -16.27 14.09
CA CYS A 112 11.85 -15.62 14.71
C CYS A 112 11.07 -16.59 15.61
N SER A 113 10.89 -17.84 15.19
CA SER A 113 10.19 -18.85 16.01
C SER A 113 10.91 -19.10 17.32
N GLN A 114 12.23 -19.16 17.30
CA GLN A 114 13.06 -19.35 18.49
C GLN A 114 13.00 -18.13 19.43
N GLU A 115 13.09 -16.92 18.89
CA GLU A 115 13.16 -15.68 19.69
C GLU A 115 11.80 -15.29 20.26
N PHE A 116 10.72 -15.41 19.46
CA PHE A 116 9.40 -14.87 19.83
C PHE A 116 8.41 -15.93 20.32
N SER A 117 8.76 -17.23 20.21
CA SER A 117 7.84 -18.35 20.46
C SER A 117 6.55 -18.30 19.62
N ILE A 118 6.62 -17.64 18.47
CA ILE A 118 5.57 -17.52 17.47
C ILE A 118 6.15 -18.02 16.15
N THR A 119 5.49 -18.97 15.51
CA THR A 119 5.93 -19.43 14.17
C THR A 119 5.41 -18.48 13.12
N PRO A 120 6.29 -17.69 12.43
CA PRO A 120 5.84 -16.76 11.42
C PRO A 120 5.21 -17.47 10.23
N ARG A 121 4.17 -16.87 9.67
CA ARG A 121 3.64 -17.23 8.35
C ARG A 121 4.33 -16.39 7.28
N ILE A 122 4.68 -17.02 6.17
CA ILE A 122 5.21 -16.32 5.02
C ILE A 122 4.05 -16.03 4.07
N LEU A 123 3.93 -14.77 3.63
CA LEU A 123 3.04 -14.37 2.56
C LEU A 123 3.85 -13.74 1.43
N HIS A 124 3.59 -14.19 0.21
CA HIS A 124 4.23 -13.58 -0.94
C HIS A 124 3.53 -12.26 -1.29
N HIS A 125 4.30 -11.22 -1.58
CA HIS A 125 3.78 -9.87 -1.83
C HIS A 125 2.82 -9.78 -3.02
N LEU A 126 2.86 -10.74 -3.94
CA LEU A 126 1.98 -10.81 -5.13
C LEU A 126 0.77 -11.74 -4.98
N ASP A 127 0.63 -12.47 -3.87
CA ASP A 127 -0.45 -13.45 -3.71
C ASP A 127 -1.86 -12.86 -3.85
N ALA A 128 -2.00 -11.55 -3.60
CA ALA A 128 -3.27 -10.82 -3.73
C ALA A 128 -3.59 -10.36 -5.17
N ILE A 129 -2.69 -10.59 -6.13
CA ILE A 129 -2.75 -9.98 -7.45
C ILE A 129 -2.65 -11.05 -8.52
N ASP A 130 -3.54 -11.00 -9.51
CA ASP A 130 -3.39 -11.77 -10.75
C ASP A 130 -2.37 -11.07 -11.64
N VAL A 131 -1.11 -11.52 -11.53
CA VAL A 131 0.02 -10.92 -12.27
C VAL A 131 0.22 -11.67 -13.57
N GLN A 132 0.25 -10.94 -14.68
CA GLN A 132 0.62 -11.52 -15.96
C GLN A 132 2.07 -12.02 -15.89
N LYS A 133 2.30 -13.26 -16.37
CA LYS A 133 3.62 -13.93 -16.31
C LYS A 133 4.74 -13.13 -16.94
N GLU A 134 4.43 -12.34 -17.96
CA GLU A 134 5.40 -11.48 -18.67
C GLU A 134 5.93 -10.34 -17.78
N ALA A 135 5.13 -9.84 -16.84
CA ALA A 135 5.54 -8.78 -15.92
C ALA A 135 6.52 -9.28 -14.85
N LEU A 136 6.49 -10.58 -14.52
CA LEU A 136 7.38 -11.20 -13.53
C LEU A 136 8.82 -11.32 -14.04
N HIS A 137 9.03 -11.40 -15.36
CA HIS A 137 10.36 -11.54 -15.95
C HIS A 137 11.16 -10.24 -16.03
N SER A 138 10.53 -9.08 -15.87
CA SER A 138 11.20 -7.78 -15.95
C SER A 138 11.83 -7.32 -14.63
N SER A 139 11.57 -7.98 -13.51
CA SER A 139 12.14 -7.67 -12.19
C SER A 139 13.37 -8.51 -11.87
N SER A 140 14.31 -8.63 -12.81
CA SER A 140 15.53 -9.39 -12.60
C SER A 140 16.46 -8.68 -11.62
N GLY A 141 16.51 -9.13 -10.38
CA GLY A 141 17.64 -8.96 -9.47
C GLY A 141 17.51 -7.95 -8.34
N GLU A 142 16.53 -7.08 -8.31
CA GLU A 142 16.30 -6.21 -7.17
C GLU A 142 15.17 -6.76 -6.29
N MET A 143 15.47 -6.90 -5.00
CA MET A 143 14.53 -7.40 -4.00
C MET A 143 13.62 -6.29 -3.52
N VAL A 144 12.55 -6.06 -4.26
CA VAL A 144 11.55 -5.05 -3.93
C VAL A 144 10.29 -5.77 -3.50
N SER A 145 9.84 -5.51 -2.27
CA SER A 145 8.49 -5.89 -1.87
C SER A 145 7.49 -4.92 -2.50
N PHE A 146 6.54 -5.47 -3.24
CA PHE A 146 5.45 -4.68 -3.80
C PHE A 146 4.23 -4.62 -2.88
N ALA A 147 4.28 -5.21 -1.68
CA ALA A 147 3.12 -5.32 -0.80
C ALA A 147 2.48 -3.97 -0.47
N ALA A 148 3.27 -3.02 -0.02
CA ALA A 148 2.78 -1.67 0.30
C ALA A 148 2.24 -0.94 -0.94
N GLY A 149 2.97 -0.99 -2.07
CA GLY A 149 2.55 -0.38 -3.32
C GLY A 149 1.25 -0.97 -3.86
N CYS A 150 1.15 -2.30 -3.85
CA CYS A 150 -0.05 -3.03 -4.23
C CYS A 150 -1.23 -2.69 -3.31
N GLY A 151 -1.00 -2.61 -2.01
CA GLY A 151 -2.03 -2.21 -1.05
C GLY A 151 -2.55 -0.82 -1.33
N CYS A 152 -1.70 0.15 -1.59
CA CYS A 152 -2.10 1.51 -1.96
C CYS A 152 -2.91 1.56 -3.26
N LEU A 153 -2.53 0.78 -4.27
CA LEU A 153 -3.22 0.75 -5.57
C LEU A 153 -4.56 0.00 -5.52
N LEU A 154 -4.63 -1.06 -4.72
CA LEU A 154 -5.80 -1.92 -4.61
C LEU A 154 -6.78 -1.46 -3.53
N SER A 155 -6.42 -0.49 -2.70
CA SER A 155 -7.29 0.04 -1.66
C SER A 155 -8.52 0.70 -2.30
N ALA A 156 -9.70 0.20 -1.95
CA ALA A 156 -10.96 0.82 -2.34
C ALA A 156 -11.31 2.03 -1.46
N THR A 157 -10.64 2.16 -0.33
CA THR A 157 -10.82 3.27 0.62
C THR A 157 -9.70 4.28 0.45
N PRO A 158 -10.01 5.59 0.50
CA PRO A 158 -8.96 6.61 0.52
C PRO A 158 -8.06 6.39 1.75
N ALA A 159 -6.76 6.59 1.58
CA ALA A 159 -5.81 6.51 2.67
C ALA A 159 -6.24 7.43 3.82
N HIS A 160 -6.18 6.94 5.06
CA HIS A 160 -6.54 7.72 6.25
C HIS A 160 -5.58 8.90 6.45
N ILE A 161 -4.33 8.71 6.03
CA ILE A 161 -3.27 9.70 6.11
C ILE A 161 -2.91 10.17 4.70
N ASN A 162 -3.17 11.43 4.41
CA ASN A 162 -2.73 12.06 3.17
C ASN A 162 -1.70 13.14 3.50
N LEU A 163 -0.46 12.89 3.15
CA LEU A 163 0.68 13.78 3.40
C LEU A 163 0.80 14.93 2.39
N ILE A 164 -0.09 15.02 1.41
CA ILE A 164 -0.07 16.15 0.46
C ILE A 164 -0.40 17.44 1.22
N PRO A 165 0.44 18.48 1.15
CA PRO A 165 0.16 19.76 1.79
C PRO A 165 -1.17 20.37 1.32
N PRO A 166 -1.97 20.99 2.23
CA PRO A 166 -3.29 21.56 1.89
C PRO A 166 -3.31 22.47 0.66
N PRO A 167 -2.31 23.35 0.41
CA PRO A 167 -2.30 24.19 -0.78
C PRO A 167 -2.21 23.40 -2.08
N VAL A 168 -1.48 22.27 -2.06
CA VAL A 168 -1.33 21.38 -3.22
C VAL A 168 -2.62 20.62 -3.47
N GLN A 169 -3.28 20.11 -2.42
CA GLN A 169 -4.60 19.47 -2.52
C GLN A 169 -5.63 20.43 -3.13
N GLN A 170 -5.70 21.68 -2.66
CA GLN A 170 -6.61 22.69 -3.20
C GLN A 170 -6.35 22.94 -4.70
N ARG A 171 -5.09 22.97 -5.11
CA ARG A 171 -4.72 23.12 -6.52
C ARG A 171 -5.21 21.95 -7.38
N PHE A 172 -5.09 20.72 -6.90
CA PHE A 172 -5.61 19.55 -7.61
C PHE A 172 -7.13 19.60 -7.73
N LEU A 173 -7.84 19.87 -6.63
CA LEU A 173 -9.30 20.01 -6.64
C LEU A 173 -9.76 21.11 -7.59
N TYR A 174 -9.04 22.23 -7.65
CA TYR A 174 -9.34 23.31 -8.60
C TYR A 174 -9.17 22.86 -10.05
N LEU A 175 -8.09 22.16 -10.37
CA LEU A 175 -7.82 21.64 -11.71
C LEU A 175 -8.88 20.61 -12.14
N GLU A 176 -9.29 19.72 -11.25
CA GLU A 176 -10.39 18.77 -11.51
C GLU A 176 -11.71 19.48 -11.78
N LYS A 177 -12.12 20.39 -10.91
CA LYS A 177 -13.33 21.19 -11.12
C LYS A 177 -13.31 21.97 -12.44
N LYS A 178 -12.16 22.56 -12.79
CA LYS A 178 -11.97 23.24 -14.07
C LYS A 178 -12.14 22.29 -15.25
N ARG A 179 -11.61 21.08 -15.15
CA ARG A 179 -11.74 20.05 -16.20
C ARG A 179 -13.18 19.57 -16.36
N GLU A 180 -13.91 19.39 -15.26
CA GLU A 180 -15.33 19.02 -15.30
C GLU A 180 -16.19 20.14 -15.87
N LEU A 181 -15.95 21.40 -15.47
CA LEU A 181 -16.63 22.55 -16.05
C LEU A 181 -16.39 22.66 -17.56
N PHE A 182 -15.18 22.41 -18.01
CA PHE A 182 -14.88 22.40 -19.45
C PHE A 182 -15.62 21.30 -20.20
N LYS A 183 -15.73 20.10 -19.63
CA LYS A 183 -16.50 18.98 -20.22
C LYS A 183 -17.99 19.32 -20.32
N THR A 184 -18.57 19.83 -19.24
CA THR A 184 -20.00 20.22 -19.22
C THR A 184 -20.28 21.36 -20.17
N LEU A 185 -19.42 22.38 -20.22
CA LEU A 185 -19.56 23.51 -21.15
C LEU A 185 -19.45 23.08 -22.62
N SER A 186 -18.53 22.18 -22.94
CA SER A 186 -18.35 21.62 -24.26
C SER A 186 -19.58 20.78 -24.68
N LEU A 187 -20.15 19.99 -23.77
CA LEU A 187 -21.33 19.18 -24.01
C LEU A 187 -22.57 20.05 -24.25
N THR A 188 -22.75 21.12 -23.43
CA THR A 188 -23.87 22.05 -23.60
C THR A 188 -23.75 22.86 -24.88
N ALA A 189 -22.55 23.32 -25.26
CA ALA A 189 -22.31 24.02 -26.52
C ALA A 189 -22.62 23.11 -27.72
N PHE A 190 -22.24 21.83 -27.65
CA PHE A 190 -22.55 20.85 -28.69
C PHE A 190 -24.08 20.62 -28.81
N ALA A 191 -24.79 20.47 -27.68
CA ALA A 191 -26.24 20.29 -27.67
C ALA A 191 -26.95 21.52 -28.30
N VAL A 192 -26.52 22.73 -27.95
CA VAL A 192 -27.08 23.97 -28.55
C VAL A 192 -26.84 24.01 -30.05
N MET A 193 -25.64 23.65 -30.53
CA MET A 193 -25.34 23.58 -31.96
C MET A 193 -26.25 22.61 -32.72
N VAL A 194 -26.48 21.43 -32.14
CA VAL A 194 -27.38 20.44 -32.74
C VAL A 194 -28.83 20.94 -32.79
N CYS A 195 -29.31 21.59 -31.71
CA CYS A 195 -30.64 22.18 -31.71
C CYS A 195 -30.80 23.30 -32.76
N LEU A 196 -29.80 24.19 -32.90
CA LEU A 196 -29.81 25.25 -33.90
C LEU A 196 -29.77 24.67 -35.32
N GLY A 197 -28.98 23.62 -35.54
CA GLY A 197 -28.93 22.92 -36.82
C GLY A 197 -30.27 22.28 -37.20
N ALA A 198 -30.94 21.60 -36.22
CA ALA A 198 -32.26 21.01 -36.44
C ALA A 198 -33.33 22.07 -36.73
N VAL A 199 -33.33 23.20 -36.05
CA VAL A 199 -34.25 24.33 -36.33
C VAL A 199 -34.00 24.90 -37.75
N SER A 200 -32.74 25.17 -38.09
CA SER A 200 -32.36 25.68 -39.40
C SER A 200 -32.76 24.74 -40.54
N PHE A 201 -32.56 23.42 -40.34
CA PHE A 201 -32.96 22.40 -41.30
C PHE A 201 -34.48 22.34 -41.50
N ASN A 202 -35.24 22.48 -40.38
CA ASN A 202 -36.72 22.48 -40.45
C ASN A 202 -37.25 23.76 -41.17
N PHE A 203 -36.61 24.90 -40.97
CA PHE A 203 -36.93 26.12 -41.72
C PHE A 203 -36.63 26.01 -43.23
N TYR A 204 -35.53 25.37 -43.56
CA TYR A 204 -35.15 25.19 -44.98
C TYR A 204 -36.12 24.24 -45.72
N ASN A 205 -36.57 23.16 -45.09
CA ASN A 205 -37.51 22.19 -45.69
C ASN A 205 -38.97 22.70 -45.77
N LYS A 206 -39.32 23.80 -45.14
CA LYS A 206 -40.66 24.39 -45.21
C LYS A 206 -40.82 25.49 -46.29
N LYS A 207 -39.74 25.81 -47.01
CA LYS A 207 -39.75 26.65 -48.18
C LYS A 207 -39.80 25.79 -49.47
#